data_a2f4f429a5406d859cb3bf07b13a2057
#
_entry.id   a2f4f429a5406d859cb3bf07b13a2057
#
_cell.length_a   1.000
_cell.length_b   1.000
_cell.length_c   1.000
_cell.angle_alpha   90.00
_cell.angle_beta   90.00
_cell.angle_gamma   90.00
#
_symmetry.space_group_name_H-M   'P 1'
#
loop_
_entity.id
_entity.type
_entity.pdbx_description
1 polymer ?
#
loop_
_entity_poly.entity_id
_entity_poly.type
_entity_poly.pdbx_seq_one_letter_code
_entity_poly.pdbx_strand_id
1 'polypeptide(L)'
;DPEAFIAAYEESEKEMCNRILEARQRYPLVKYTEKDLYTIAALTSSFKVDGHRADIVILKTARAQAAFEGRFQINDRDILLAAELALPHRMKKQPFQDSVLNPDQLQANMRQARAEAEHAVGDEEMQQEGEGKAATDEKKAWRAMSRS
;
A
#
# COMPACT_ATOMS: atom_id res chain seq x y z
N ASP A 1 -3.21 45.07 0.29
CA ASP A 1 -1.97 45.22 -0.47
C ASP A 1 -1.47 43.84 -0.90
N PRO A 2 -1.37 43.54 -2.21
CA PRO A 2 -0.93 42.26 -2.72
C PRO A 2 0.50 41.89 -2.27
N GLU A 3 1.39 42.87 -2.18
CA GLU A 3 2.80 42.65 -1.80
C GLU A 3 2.94 42.21 -0.34
N ALA A 4 2.17 42.80 0.58
CA ALA A 4 2.14 42.43 1.98
C ALA A 4 1.55 41.03 2.17
N PHE A 5 0.58 40.63 1.36
CA PHE A 5 0.03 39.28 1.36
C PHE A 5 1.06 38.25 0.89
N ILE A 6 1.75 38.52 -0.22
CA ILE A 6 2.82 37.65 -0.75
C ILE A 6 3.92 37.47 0.29
N ALA A 7 4.41 38.57 0.90
CA ALA A 7 5.44 38.53 1.93
C ALA A 7 5.05 37.70 3.17
N ALA A 8 3.77 37.75 3.56
CA ALA A 8 3.26 36.99 4.72
C ALA A 8 3.28 35.46 4.50
N TYR A 9 3.18 34.99 3.26
CA TYR A 9 3.14 33.57 2.92
C TYR A 9 4.46 33.02 2.35
N GLU A 10 5.43 33.88 2.03
CA GLU A 10 6.69 33.52 1.38
C GLU A 10 7.49 32.46 2.21
N GLU A 11 7.55 32.64 3.52
CA GLU A 11 8.24 31.69 4.42
C GLU A 11 7.55 30.34 4.42
N SER A 12 6.20 30.32 4.51
CA SER A 12 5.41 29.09 4.50
C SER A 12 5.51 28.36 3.16
N GLU A 13 5.54 29.08 2.04
CA GLU A 13 5.76 28.49 0.72
C GLU A 13 7.14 27.86 0.58
N LYS A 14 8.19 28.55 1.04
CA LYS A 14 9.57 28.02 1.04
C LYS A 14 9.67 26.73 1.87
N GLU A 15 9.07 26.73 3.05
CA GLU A 15 9.05 25.55 3.91
C GLU A 15 8.34 24.38 3.20
N MET A 16 7.17 24.61 2.61
CA MET A 16 6.43 23.58 1.87
C MET A 16 7.23 23.07 0.66
N CYS A 17 7.86 23.96 -0.11
CA CYS A 17 8.71 23.57 -1.24
C CYS A 17 9.87 22.69 -0.79
N ASN A 18 10.54 23.03 0.30
CA ASN A 18 11.64 22.24 0.85
C ASN A 18 11.14 20.84 1.27
N ARG A 19 10.02 20.75 1.98
CA ARG A 19 9.40 19.47 2.37
C ARG A 19 9.07 18.59 1.15
N ILE A 20 8.55 19.17 0.08
CA ILE A 20 8.26 18.46 -1.17
C ILE A 20 9.55 17.96 -1.82
N LEU A 21 10.60 18.78 -1.87
CA LEU A 21 11.90 18.39 -2.44
C LEU A 21 12.53 17.22 -1.67
N GLU A 22 12.53 17.29 -0.34
CA GLU A 22 12.99 16.20 0.52
C GLU A 22 12.16 14.92 0.31
N ALA A 23 10.83 15.05 0.25
CA ALA A 23 9.94 13.93 -0.01
C ALA A 23 10.24 13.26 -1.36
N ARG A 24 10.50 14.03 -2.41
CA ARG A 24 10.88 13.49 -3.74
C ARG A 24 12.18 12.69 -3.69
N GLN A 25 13.17 13.14 -2.92
CA GLN A 25 14.43 12.39 -2.74
C GLN A 25 14.22 11.11 -1.93
N ARG A 26 13.34 11.14 -0.93
CA ARG A 26 13.01 10.00 -0.05
C ARG A 26 12.12 8.97 -0.72
N TYR A 27 11.22 9.37 -1.62
CA TYR A 27 10.22 8.52 -2.24
C TYR A 27 10.77 7.18 -2.82
N PRO A 28 11.87 7.17 -3.58
CA PRO A 28 12.41 5.91 -4.11
C PRO A 28 12.90 4.95 -3.02
N LEU A 29 13.21 5.45 -1.83
CA LEU A 29 13.71 4.70 -0.70
C LEU A 29 12.59 4.13 0.20
N VAL A 30 11.34 4.58 0.01
CA VAL A 30 10.20 4.10 0.78
C VAL A 30 9.88 2.66 0.41
N LYS A 31 9.93 1.79 1.40
CA LYS A 31 9.65 0.35 1.29
C LYS A 31 8.19 0.03 1.59
N TYR A 32 7.76 -1.08 1.08
CA TYR A 32 6.48 -1.72 1.36
C TYR A 32 6.69 -3.23 1.46
N THR A 33 5.78 -3.90 2.13
CA THR A 33 5.83 -5.35 2.33
C THR A 33 4.84 -6.03 1.39
N GLU A 34 4.99 -7.34 1.23
CA GLU A 34 4.04 -8.19 0.51
C GLU A 34 2.65 -8.12 1.14
N LYS A 35 2.58 -8.13 2.48
CA LYS A 35 1.35 -7.91 3.23
C LYS A 35 0.66 -6.60 2.87
N ASP A 36 1.40 -5.52 2.61
CA ASP A 36 0.83 -4.24 2.18
C ASP A 36 0.20 -4.37 0.78
N LEU A 37 0.83 -5.11 -0.13
CA LEU A 37 0.29 -5.37 -1.47
C LEU A 37 -1.01 -6.19 -1.41
N TYR A 38 -1.05 -7.25 -0.63
CA TYR A 38 -2.27 -8.05 -0.39
C TYR A 38 -3.38 -7.20 0.23
N THR A 39 -3.05 -6.37 1.20
CA THR A 39 -4.01 -5.46 1.83
C THR A 39 -4.62 -4.49 0.82
N ILE A 40 -3.81 -3.87 -0.04
CA ILE A 40 -4.28 -2.98 -1.09
C ILE A 40 -5.19 -3.71 -2.09
N ALA A 41 -4.79 -4.91 -2.53
CA ALA A 41 -5.57 -5.71 -3.47
C ALA A 41 -6.92 -6.15 -2.89
N ALA A 42 -6.96 -6.63 -1.65
CA ALA A 42 -8.20 -7.00 -0.96
C ALA A 42 -9.12 -5.78 -0.76
N LEU A 43 -8.55 -4.63 -0.37
CA LEU A 43 -9.29 -3.39 -0.19
C LEU A 43 -9.93 -2.93 -1.50
N THR A 44 -9.19 -2.88 -2.61
CA THR A 44 -9.72 -2.46 -3.91
C THR A 44 -10.78 -3.42 -4.44
N SER A 45 -10.62 -4.72 -4.21
CA SER A 45 -11.61 -5.75 -4.58
C SER A 45 -12.94 -5.56 -3.86
N SER A 46 -12.92 -5.11 -2.60
CA SER A 46 -14.13 -4.89 -1.80
C SER A 46 -15.00 -3.74 -2.32
N PHE A 47 -14.46 -2.79 -3.08
CA PHE A 47 -15.17 -1.61 -3.60
C PHE A 47 -15.61 -1.71 -5.07
N LYS A 48 -15.49 -2.87 -5.72
CA LYS A 48 -15.87 -3.06 -7.13
C LYS A 48 -15.30 -1.98 -8.05
N VAL A 49 -14.01 -1.73 -7.93
CA VAL A 49 -13.30 -0.74 -8.73
C VAL A 49 -13.01 -1.27 -10.13
N ASP A 50 -13.16 -0.43 -11.16
CA ASP A 50 -12.79 -0.79 -12.52
C ASP A 50 -11.29 -0.80 -12.72
N GLY A 51 -10.74 -1.98 -12.98
CA GLY A 51 -9.36 -2.22 -13.44
C GLY A 51 -8.30 -2.17 -12.33
N HIS A 52 -7.15 -2.80 -12.60
CA HIS A 52 -6.02 -2.93 -11.66
C HIS A 52 -5.21 -1.64 -11.43
N ARG A 53 -5.60 -0.52 -12.02
CA ARG A 53 -4.89 0.77 -11.84
C ARG A 53 -5.10 1.39 -10.46
N ALA A 54 -6.17 1.02 -9.76
CA ALA A 54 -6.45 1.53 -8.43
C ALA A 54 -5.36 1.09 -7.44
N ASP A 55 -4.95 -0.17 -7.48
CA ASP A 55 -3.91 -0.75 -6.62
C ASP A 55 -2.59 0.01 -6.76
N ILE A 56 -2.17 0.25 -8.01
CA ILE A 56 -0.94 0.98 -8.31
C ILE A 56 -1.02 2.43 -7.81
N VAL A 57 -2.16 3.08 -7.98
CA VAL A 57 -2.35 4.47 -7.52
C VAL A 57 -2.32 4.54 -6.01
N ILE A 58 -3.02 3.63 -5.30
CA ILE A 58 -3.02 3.57 -3.84
C ILE A 58 -1.60 3.33 -3.33
N LEU A 59 -0.87 2.35 -3.87
CA LEU A 59 0.51 2.09 -3.47
C LEU A 59 1.43 3.30 -3.67
N LYS A 60 1.36 3.94 -4.83
CA LYS A 60 2.18 5.12 -5.12
C LYS A 60 1.84 6.30 -4.21
N THR A 61 0.56 6.52 -3.94
CA THR A 61 0.09 7.59 -3.04
C THR A 61 0.52 7.31 -1.60
N ALA A 62 0.38 6.08 -1.11
CA ALA A 62 0.82 5.69 0.22
C ALA A 62 2.34 5.89 0.41
N ARG A 63 3.14 5.52 -0.60
CA ARG A 63 4.59 5.78 -0.61
C ARG A 63 4.92 7.28 -0.59
N ALA A 64 4.19 8.08 -1.37
CA ALA A 64 4.37 9.52 -1.40
C ALA A 64 4.03 10.16 -0.05
N GLN A 65 2.95 9.70 0.60
CA GLN A 65 2.55 10.15 1.93
C GLN A 65 3.62 9.82 2.98
N ALA A 66 4.11 8.59 3.00
CA ALA A 66 5.19 8.18 3.90
C ALA A 66 6.46 9.02 3.69
N ALA A 67 6.85 9.26 2.43
CA ALA A 67 7.99 10.11 2.09
C ALA A 67 7.81 11.56 2.57
N PHE A 68 6.62 12.12 2.41
CA PHE A 68 6.28 13.48 2.83
C PHE A 68 6.30 13.64 4.35
N GLU A 69 5.90 12.60 5.09
CA GLU A 69 5.99 12.55 6.56
C GLU A 69 7.40 12.16 7.08
N GLY A 70 8.38 12.00 6.21
CA GLY A 70 9.76 11.69 6.61
C GLY A 70 10.03 10.22 6.90
N ARG A 71 9.13 9.31 6.52
CA ARG A 71 9.25 7.87 6.78
C ARG A 71 9.78 7.10 5.58
N PHE A 72 10.42 5.98 5.84
CA PHE A 72 11.00 5.08 4.83
C PHE A 72 10.19 3.78 4.65
N GLN A 73 9.03 3.69 5.27
CA GLN A 73 8.10 2.56 5.15
C GLN A 73 6.67 3.07 5.23
N ILE A 74 5.79 2.48 4.42
CA ILE A 74 4.35 2.75 4.47
C ILE A 74 3.72 2.07 5.68
N ASN A 75 2.59 2.60 6.12
CA ASN A 75 1.76 2.01 7.16
C ASN A 75 0.28 1.99 6.74
N ASP A 76 -0.57 1.40 7.58
CA ASP A 76 -2.00 1.26 7.31
C ASP A 76 -2.71 2.60 7.12
N ARG A 77 -2.28 3.65 7.83
CA ARG A 77 -2.83 5.00 7.68
C ARG A 77 -2.54 5.59 6.30
N ASP A 78 -1.35 5.32 5.75
CA ASP A 78 -0.99 5.79 4.40
C ASP A 78 -1.85 5.11 3.34
N ILE A 79 -2.10 3.81 3.49
CA ILE A 79 -2.96 3.03 2.59
C ILE A 79 -4.41 3.56 2.68
N LEU A 80 -4.91 3.81 3.89
CA LEU A 80 -6.25 4.34 4.12
C LEU A 80 -6.44 5.70 3.45
N LEU A 81 -5.53 6.65 3.71
CA LEU A 81 -5.54 7.98 3.10
C LEU A 81 -5.45 7.91 1.57
N ALA A 82 -4.58 7.05 1.05
CA ALA A 82 -4.45 6.85 -0.39
C ALA A 82 -5.74 6.29 -1.01
N ALA A 83 -6.43 5.38 -0.31
CA ALA A 83 -7.71 4.83 -0.75
C ALA A 83 -8.82 5.88 -0.72
N GLU A 84 -8.90 6.71 0.33
CA GLU A 84 -9.85 7.84 0.41
C GLU A 84 -9.72 8.81 -0.79
N LEU A 85 -8.49 9.05 -1.25
CA LEU A 85 -8.23 9.93 -2.38
C LEU A 85 -8.49 9.26 -3.74
N ALA A 86 -8.16 7.97 -3.88
CA ALA A 86 -8.19 7.27 -5.17
C ALA A 86 -9.55 6.65 -5.52
N LEU A 87 -10.25 6.06 -4.53
CA LEU A 87 -11.44 5.25 -4.77
C LEU A 87 -12.65 6.05 -5.30
N PRO A 88 -13.01 7.25 -4.80
CA PRO A 88 -14.19 7.97 -5.25
C PRO A 88 -14.20 8.25 -6.76
N HIS A 89 -13.03 8.43 -7.36
CA HIS A 89 -12.87 8.70 -8.79
C HIS A 89 -12.88 7.43 -9.66
N ARG A 90 -12.88 6.25 -9.06
CA ARG A 90 -12.71 4.94 -9.73
C ARG A 90 -13.84 3.95 -9.46
N MET A 91 -14.71 4.26 -8.51
CA MET A 91 -15.90 3.46 -8.25
C MET A 91 -16.91 3.64 -9.39
N LYS A 92 -17.55 2.55 -9.79
CA LYS A 92 -18.63 2.60 -10.78
C LYS A 92 -19.77 3.46 -10.26
N LYS A 93 -20.02 4.58 -10.94
CA LYS A 93 -21.20 5.40 -10.69
C LYS A 93 -22.44 4.62 -11.16
N GLN A 94 -23.29 4.23 -10.24
CA GLN A 94 -24.63 3.80 -10.63
C GLN A 94 -25.47 5.05 -10.93
N PRO A 95 -26.28 5.05 -12.00
CA PRO A 95 -27.19 6.16 -12.26
C PRO A 95 -28.11 6.32 -11.04
N PHE A 96 -28.18 7.53 -10.50
CA PHE A 96 -28.97 7.94 -9.34
C PHE A 96 -28.43 7.58 -7.93
N GLN A 97 -27.18 7.13 -7.79
CA GLN A 97 -26.53 7.04 -6.49
C GLN A 97 -25.25 7.88 -6.50
N ASP A 98 -25.16 8.85 -5.60
CA ASP A 98 -23.91 9.50 -5.28
C ASP A 98 -23.00 8.45 -4.63
N SER A 99 -21.91 8.12 -5.32
CA SER A 99 -20.88 7.22 -4.78
C SER A 99 -20.06 7.98 -3.73
N VAL A 100 -20.71 8.23 -2.59
CA VAL A 100 -20.02 8.79 -1.42
C VAL A 100 -19.32 7.63 -0.72
N LEU A 101 -18.01 7.68 -0.69
CA LEU A 101 -17.22 6.72 0.09
C LEU A 101 -17.54 6.95 1.56
N ASN A 102 -18.13 5.93 2.22
CA ASN A 102 -18.39 6.00 3.65
C ASN A 102 -17.08 5.73 4.41
N PRO A 103 -16.58 6.68 5.23
CA PRO A 103 -15.32 6.51 5.96
C PRO A 103 -15.33 5.30 6.91
N ASP A 104 -16.47 5.03 7.56
CA ASP A 104 -16.59 3.89 8.48
C ASP A 104 -16.51 2.55 7.73
N GLN A 105 -17.14 2.48 6.56
CA GLN A 105 -17.05 1.31 5.69
C GLN A 105 -15.63 1.10 5.17
N LEU A 106 -14.94 2.17 4.79
CA LEU A 106 -13.55 2.09 4.34
C LEU A 106 -12.64 1.57 5.45
N GLN A 107 -12.79 2.05 6.68
CA GLN A 107 -12.03 1.57 7.83
C GLN A 107 -12.34 0.10 8.16
N ALA A 108 -13.60 -0.31 8.08
CA ALA A 108 -14.00 -1.70 8.31
C ALA A 108 -13.40 -2.62 7.24
N ASN A 109 -13.49 -2.24 5.98
CA ASN A 109 -12.91 -3.00 4.86
C ASN A 109 -11.37 -3.05 4.95
N MET A 110 -10.73 -1.97 5.42
CA MET A 110 -9.29 -1.95 5.64
C MET A 110 -8.84 -2.95 6.72
N ARG A 111 -9.58 -3.04 7.82
CA ARG A 111 -9.30 -4.03 8.88
C ARG A 111 -9.45 -5.46 8.37
N GLN A 112 -10.51 -5.73 7.61
CA GLN A 112 -10.74 -7.03 7.00
C GLN A 112 -9.64 -7.37 6.00
N ALA A 113 -9.29 -6.44 5.10
CA ALA A 113 -8.24 -6.62 4.11
C ALA A 113 -6.88 -6.90 4.77
N ARG A 114 -6.59 -6.27 5.90
CA ARG A 114 -5.36 -6.51 6.66
C ARG A 114 -5.33 -7.91 7.30
N ALA A 115 -6.46 -8.36 7.84
CA ALA A 115 -6.58 -9.71 8.39
C ALA A 115 -6.44 -10.79 7.29
N GLU A 116 -7.06 -10.59 6.13
CA GLU A 116 -6.91 -11.49 4.97
C GLU A 116 -5.46 -11.56 4.48
N ALA A 117 -4.76 -10.42 4.45
CA ALA A 117 -3.35 -10.36 4.08
C ALA A 117 -2.44 -11.08 5.08
N GLU A 118 -2.76 -11.06 6.37
CA GLU A 118 -2.03 -11.82 7.41
C GLU A 118 -2.14 -13.31 7.20
N HIS A 119 -3.31 -13.80 6.84
CA HIS A 119 -3.52 -15.22 6.54
C HIS A 119 -2.81 -15.63 5.25
N ALA A 120 -2.92 -14.84 4.18
CA ALA A 120 -2.30 -15.14 2.89
C ALA A 120 -0.77 -15.26 2.99
N VAL A 121 -0.11 -14.32 3.64
CA VAL A 121 1.35 -14.34 3.82
C VAL A 121 1.79 -15.48 4.74
N GLY A 122 1.04 -15.78 5.81
CA GLY A 122 1.33 -16.90 6.69
C GLY A 122 1.24 -18.26 6.00
N ASP A 123 0.28 -18.42 5.10
CA ASP A 123 0.11 -19.67 4.33
C ASP A 123 1.23 -19.88 3.31
N GLU A 124 1.73 -18.81 2.67
CA GLU A 124 2.85 -18.86 1.74
C GLU A 124 4.18 -19.19 2.43
N GLU A 125 4.43 -18.62 3.61
CA GLU A 125 5.62 -18.94 4.41
C GLU A 125 5.62 -20.41 4.83
N MET A 126 4.46 -20.96 5.25
CA MET A 126 4.35 -22.39 5.60
C MET A 126 4.54 -23.31 4.39
N GLN A 127 4.06 -22.93 3.20
CA GLN A 127 4.27 -23.70 1.97
C GLN A 127 5.73 -23.69 1.54
N GLN A 128 6.41 -22.56 1.58
CA GLN A 128 7.84 -22.47 1.24
C GLN A 128 8.72 -23.26 2.23
N GLU A 129 8.41 -23.27 3.51
CA GLU A 129 9.11 -24.12 4.49
C GLU A 129 8.86 -25.61 4.26
N GLY A 130 7.63 -25.98 3.84
CA GLY A 130 7.27 -27.36 3.51
C GLY A 130 8.03 -27.88 2.28
N GLU A 131 8.07 -27.09 1.21
CA GLU A 131 8.80 -27.42 -0.02
C GLU A 131 10.32 -27.46 0.20
N GLY A 132 10.86 -26.54 0.99
CA GLY A 132 12.28 -26.52 1.35
C GLY A 132 12.70 -27.75 2.15
N LYS A 133 11.87 -28.25 3.06
CA LYS A 133 12.10 -29.49 3.82
C LYS A 133 12.02 -30.73 2.92
N ALA A 134 11.00 -30.83 2.08
CA ALA A 134 10.83 -31.92 1.13
C ALA A 134 12.02 -32.04 0.15
N ALA A 135 12.46 -30.95 -0.43
CA ALA A 135 13.62 -30.91 -1.34
C ALA A 135 14.94 -31.28 -0.64
N THR A 136 15.06 -30.97 0.67
CA THR A 136 16.26 -31.32 1.45
C THR A 136 16.26 -32.81 1.78
N ASP A 137 15.11 -33.38 2.09
CA ASP A 137 14.98 -34.82 2.41
C ASP A 137 15.16 -35.68 1.15
N GLU A 138 14.66 -35.27 -0.02
CA GLU A 138 14.95 -35.94 -1.29
C GLU A 138 16.44 -35.92 -1.63
N LYS A 139 17.13 -34.81 -1.45
CA LYS A 139 18.58 -34.72 -1.67
C LYS A 139 19.38 -35.61 -0.72
N LYS A 140 18.94 -35.75 0.54
CA LYS A 140 19.55 -36.67 1.51
C LYS A 140 19.32 -38.11 1.11
N ALA A 141 18.09 -38.48 0.72
CA ALA A 141 17.77 -39.82 0.26
C ALA A 141 18.58 -40.20 -0.99
N TRP A 142 18.71 -39.32 -1.95
CA TRP A 142 19.50 -39.55 -3.18
C TRP A 142 20.99 -39.76 -2.89
N ARG A 143 21.56 -38.98 -1.97
CA ARG A 143 22.96 -39.14 -1.55
C ARG A 143 23.20 -40.44 -0.78
N ALA A 144 22.21 -40.95 -0.05
CA ALA A 144 22.31 -42.23 0.63
C ALA A 144 22.28 -43.40 -0.36
N MET A 145 21.43 -43.33 -1.41
CA MET A 145 21.35 -44.37 -2.45
C MET A 145 22.57 -44.41 -3.36
N SER A 146 23.24 -43.28 -3.60
CA SER A 146 24.43 -43.21 -4.47
C SER A 146 25.73 -43.65 -3.81
N ARG A 147 25.73 -44.06 -2.54
CA ARG A 147 26.88 -44.57 -1.80
C ARG A 147 26.86 -46.09 -1.55
N SER A 148 25.84 -46.76 -2.03
CA SER A 148 25.75 -48.24 -2.05
C SER A 148 26.09 -48.79 -3.39
#